data_d3407878914ae98ce3a0d9170ae78c29
#
_entry.id   d3407878914ae98ce3a0d9170ae78c29
#
_cell.length_a   1.000
_cell.length_b   1.000
_cell.length_c   1.000
_cell.angle_alpha   90.00
_cell.angle_beta   90.00
_cell.angle_gamma   90.00
#
_symmetry.space_group_name_H-M   'P 1'
#
loop_
_entity.id
_entity.type
_entity.pdbx_description
1 polymer ?
#
loop_
_entity_poly.entity_id
_entity_poly.type
_entity_poly.pdbx_seq_one_letter_code
_entity_poly.pdbx_strand_id
1 'polypeptide(L)'
;MSYFPFMIELNNERCLIAGGGTVAYRKVCSMLEFGAVVTVVSPEFCPELLELAEHPARLTLIKRCVQPQDIVSAFVVIMATDDEKVNHEMAELCRQQRILVNVVDVKADCGFYFPAIIKDKEVVISVSTGGQSPVLAGTIKRNIESHLGRSYGDIAERMGELREQIKAQIDGEEERKKAFQQMVRSLLDES
;
A
#
# COMPACT_ATOMS: atom_id res chain seq x y z
N MET A 1 16.80 -11.09 10.01
CA MET A 1 15.87 -11.49 8.91
C MET A 1 15.97 -10.43 7.83
N SER A 2 16.05 -10.86 6.56
CA SER A 2 16.08 -9.94 5.42
C SER A 2 14.71 -9.95 4.76
N TYR A 3 14.15 -8.77 4.47
CA TYR A 3 12.88 -8.62 3.77
C TYR A 3 13.15 -8.29 2.31
N PHE A 4 12.45 -8.97 1.41
CA PHE A 4 12.51 -8.69 -0.01
C PHE A 4 11.39 -7.71 -0.38
N PRO A 5 11.71 -6.55 -0.99
CA PRO A 5 10.69 -5.61 -1.45
C PRO A 5 10.08 -6.10 -2.76
N PHE A 6 8.76 -6.15 -2.82
CA PHE A 6 8.02 -6.37 -4.04
C PHE A 6 6.73 -5.55 -4.03
N MET A 7 6.25 -5.21 -5.22
CA MET A 7 5.01 -4.47 -5.38
C MET A 7 3.87 -5.46 -5.63
N ILE A 8 2.73 -5.22 -4.96
CA ILE A 8 1.51 -6.02 -5.09
C ILE A 8 0.43 -5.09 -5.64
N GLU A 9 -0.30 -5.54 -6.63
CA GLU A 9 -1.50 -4.86 -7.07
C GLU A 9 -2.63 -5.12 -6.07
N LEU A 10 -3.24 -4.04 -5.60
CA LEU A 10 -4.37 -4.10 -4.65
C LEU A 10 -5.70 -3.66 -5.29
N ASN A 11 -5.68 -3.24 -6.56
CA ASN A 11 -6.87 -2.74 -7.21
C ASN A 11 -7.97 -3.83 -7.29
N ASN A 12 -9.12 -3.55 -6.68
CA ASN A 12 -10.25 -4.45 -6.48
C ASN A 12 -9.98 -5.68 -5.58
N GLU A 13 -8.81 -5.77 -4.94
CA GLU A 13 -8.53 -6.84 -3.99
C GLU A 13 -9.26 -6.59 -2.65
N ARG A 14 -9.73 -7.66 -2.04
CA ARG A 14 -10.47 -7.61 -0.77
C ARG A 14 -9.51 -7.50 0.41
N CYS A 15 -9.60 -6.41 1.15
CA CYS A 15 -8.84 -6.18 2.36
C CYS A 15 -9.76 -6.14 3.59
N LEU A 16 -9.46 -6.97 4.58
CA LEU A 16 -10.13 -6.96 5.88
C LEU A 16 -9.28 -6.18 6.89
N ILE A 17 -9.90 -5.29 7.63
CA ILE A 17 -9.26 -4.60 8.76
C ILE A 17 -10.11 -4.86 10.00
N ALA A 18 -9.55 -5.52 11.00
CA ALA A 18 -10.16 -5.73 12.30
C ALA A 18 -9.69 -4.65 13.28
N GLY A 19 -10.63 -3.90 13.83
CA GLY A 19 -10.40 -2.73 14.68
C GLY A 19 -10.92 -1.45 14.03
N GLY A 20 -11.37 -0.50 14.85
CA GLY A 20 -12.06 0.72 14.42
C GLY A 20 -11.42 2.01 14.92
N GLY A 21 -10.21 1.97 15.46
CA GLY A 21 -9.49 3.14 15.98
C GLY A 21 -8.70 3.90 14.91
N THR A 22 -7.97 4.93 15.34
CA THR A 22 -7.18 5.80 14.46
C THR A 22 -6.05 5.06 13.70
N VAL A 23 -5.53 3.95 14.25
CA VAL A 23 -4.56 3.10 13.56
C VAL A 23 -5.22 2.39 12.38
N ALA A 24 -6.40 1.80 12.61
CA ALA A 24 -7.20 1.17 11.55
C ALA A 24 -7.56 2.19 10.46
N TYR A 25 -8.01 3.38 10.82
CA TYR A 25 -8.31 4.48 9.89
C TYR A 25 -7.14 4.75 8.94
N ARG A 26 -5.92 4.93 9.47
CA ARG A 26 -4.72 5.15 8.64
C ARG A 26 -4.45 4.00 7.66
N LYS A 27 -4.71 2.76 8.08
CA LYS A 27 -4.58 1.58 7.21
C LYS A 27 -5.66 1.55 6.14
N VAL A 28 -6.89 1.89 6.48
CA VAL A 28 -8.01 2.04 5.53
C VAL A 28 -7.64 3.04 4.44
N CYS A 29 -7.21 4.25 4.81
CA CYS A 29 -6.80 5.28 3.85
C CYS A 29 -5.70 4.76 2.91
N SER A 30 -4.67 4.11 3.46
CA SER A 30 -3.60 3.55 2.64
C SER A 30 -4.10 2.47 1.67
N MET A 31 -4.99 1.56 2.11
CA MET A 31 -5.51 0.52 1.23
C MET A 31 -6.41 1.08 0.13
N LEU A 32 -7.27 2.04 0.45
CA LEU A 32 -8.15 2.71 -0.52
C LEU A 32 -7.37 3.50 -1.57
N GLU A 33 -6.26 4.14 -1.17
CA GLU A 33 -5.36 4.87 -2.09
C GLU A 33 -4.78 3.97 -3.19
N PHE A 34 -4.59 2.68 -2.90
CA PHE A 34 -4.14 1.66 -3.86
C PHE A 34 -5.29 0.86 -4.48
N GLY A 35 -6.54 1.33 -4.35
CA GLY A 35 -7.70 0.77 -5.04
C GLY A 35 -8.28 -0.50 -4.41
N ALA A 36 -7.90 -0.86 -3.20
CA ALA A 36 -8.47 -2.01 -2.51
C ALA A 36 -9.96 -1.83 -2.18
N VAL A 37 -10.68 -2.93 -2.05
CA VAL A 37 -12.03 -2.99 -1.48
C VAL A 37 -11.91 -3.36 -0.01
N VAL A 38 -12.19 -2.39 0.86
CA VAL A 38 -11.90 -2.51 2.30
C VAL A 38 -13.16 -2.82 3.09
N THR A 39 -13.09 -3.84 3.93
CA THR A 39 -14.10 -4.13 4.96
C THR A 39 -13.45 -3.92 6.32
N VAL A 40 -14.06 -3.07 7.15
CA VAL A 40 -13.63 -2.85 8.54
C VAL A 40 -14.64 -3.51 9.48
N VAL A 41 -14.15 -4.36 10.37
CA VAL A 41 -14.98 -5.04 11.38
C VAL A 41 -14.52 -4.59 12.76
N SER A 42 -15.40 -3.94 13.51
CA SER A 42 -15.14 -3.46 14.88
C SER A 42 -16.45 -3.21 15.64
N PRO A 43 -16.48 -3.41 16.96
CA PRO A 43 -17.63 -2.99 17.79
C PRO A 43 -17.85 -1.48 17.77
N GLU A 44 -16.79 -0.69 17.63
CA GLU A 44 -16.84 0.78 17.62
C GLU A 44 -15.92 1.31 16.52
N PHE A 45 -16.25 2.50 16.01
CA PHE A 45 -15.45 3.19 14.98
C PHE A 45 -15.11 4.61 15.43
N CYS A 46 -13.91 5.06 15.12
CA CYS A 46 -13.54 6.46 15.31
C CYS A 46 -14.32 7.37 14.35
N PRO A 47 -14.48 8.67 14.70
CA PRO A 47 -15.25 9.61 13.88
C PRO A 47 -14.76 9.68 12.43
N GLU A 48 -13.47 9.63 12.21
CA GLU A 48 -12.86 9.71 10.88
C GLU A 48 -13.22 8.52 9.97
N LEU A 49 -13.39 7.32 10.55
CA LEU A 49 -13.89 6.15 9.81
C LEU A 49 -15.36 6.28 9.44
N LEU A 50 -16.18 6.84 10.33
CA LEU A 50 -17.59 7.07 10.07
C LEU A 50 -17.77 8.10 8.95
N GLU A 51 -17.05 9.22 9.01
CA GLU A 51 -17.03 10.25 7.98
C GLU A 51 -16.58 9.70 6.62
N LEU A 52 -15.48 8.93 6.61
CA LEU A 52 -14.98 8.32 5.39
C LEU A 52 -16.01 7.36 4.75
N ALA A 53 -16.80 6.68 5.55
CA ALA A 53 -17.82 5.74 5.10
C ALA A 53 -19.10 6.41 4.55
N GLU A 54 -19.27 7.72 4.71
CA GLU A 54 -20.38 8.48 4.08
C GLU A 54 -20.21 8.53 2.54
N HIS A 55 -19.01 8.29 2.03
CA HIS A 55 -18.69 8.22 0.60
C HIS A 55 -18.17 6.83 0.19
N PRO A 56 -19.02 5.77 0.23
CA PRO A 56 -18.60 4.37 0.35
C PRO A 56 -18.30 3.68 -0.96
N ALA A 57 -17.52 4.28 -1.88
CA ALA A 57 -17.25 3.60 -3.15
C ALA A 57 -16.54 2.22 -2.98
N ARG A 58 -15.71 2.05 -1.93
CA ARG A 58 -14.93 0.82 -1.71
C ARG A 58 -14.73 0.49 -0.21
N LEU A 59 -15.53 1.07 0.68
CA LEU A 59 -15.42 0.89 2.13
C LEU A 59 -16.72 0.36 2.71
N THR A 60 -16.64 -0.71 3.50
CA THR A 60 -17.78 -1.26 4.27
C THR A 60 -17.41 -1.33 5.73
N LEU A 61 -18.25 -0.79 6.61
CA LEU A 61 -18.11 -0.90 8.06
C LEU A 61 -19.10 -1.93 8.60
N ILE A 62 -18.61 -2.88 9.40
CA ILE A 62 -19.43 -3.92 10.05
C ILE A 62 -19.27 -3.78 11.57
N LYS A 63 -20.36 -3.39 12.24
CA LYS A 63 -20.35 -3.12 13.68
C LYS A 63 -20.55 -4.40 14.50
N ARG A 64 -19.49 -5.13 14.76
CA ARG A 64 -19.39 -6.30 15.66
C ARG A 64 -17.93 -6.68 15.87
N CYS A 65 -17.65 -7.64 16.75
CA CYS A 65 -16.33 -8.25 16.84
C CYS A 65 -16.00 -9.06 15.57
N VAL A 66 -14.72 -9.11 15.22
CA VAL A 66 -14.20 -9.92 14.11
C VAL A 66 -14.40 -11.42 14.41
N GLN A 67 -14.63 -12.19 13.37
CA GLN A 67 -14.88 -13.63 13.44
C GLN A 67 -14.05 -14.37 12.38
N PRO A 68 -13.73 -15.68 12.56
CA PRO A 68 -12.94 -16.45 11.62
C PRO A 68 -13.47 -16.44 10.17
N GLN A 69 -14.77 -16.35 9.96
CA GLN A 69 -15.34 -16.27 8.63
C GLN A 69 -15.05 -14.97 7.88
N ASP A 70 -14.67 -13.90 8.59
CA ASP A 70 -14.40 -12.61 7.96
C ASP A 70 -13.12 -12.63 7.10
N ILE A 71 -12.17 -13.51 7.41
CA ILE A 71 -10.95 -13.64 6.60
C ILE A 71 -11.17 -14.43 5.30
N VAL A 72 -12.30 -15.10 5.16
CA VAL A 72 -12.57 -15.89 3.97
C VAL A 72 -12.63 -14.98 2.74
N SER A 73 -11.83 -15.33 1.73
CA SER A 73 -11.66 -14.55 0.49
C SER A 73 -10.96 -13.19 0.66
N ALA A 74 -10.38 -12.88 1.82
CA ALA A 74 -9.53 -11.71 1.95
C ALA A 74 -8.15 -11.97 1.33
N PHE A 75 -7.66 -11.03 0.54
CA PHE A 75 -6.29 -11.05 0.03
C PHE A 75 -5.30 -10.55 1.09
N VAL A 76 -5.69 -9.51 1.82
CA VAL A 76 -4.92 -8.93 2.92
C VAL A 76 -5.80 -8.79 4.16
N VAL A 77 -5.25 -9.13 5.31
CA VAL A 77 -5.87 -8.95 6.63
C VAL A 77 -4.98 -8.08 7.51
N ILE A 78 -5.55 -7.09 8.15
CA ILE A 78 -4.89 -6.21 9.11
C ILE A 78 -5.59 -6.33 10.45
N MET A 79 -4.87 -6.80 11.45
CA MET A 79 -5.34 -6.91 12.82
C MET A 79 -4.87 -5.68 13.61
N ALA A 80 -5.81 -4.85 14.03
CA ALA A 80 -5.61 -3.60 14.77
C ALA A 80 -6.62 -3.47 15.93
N THR A 81 -6.97 -4.59 16.56
CA THR A 81 -7.83 -4.60 17.75
C THR A 81 -7.00 -4.49 19.02
N ASP A 82 -7.64 -4.10 20.11
CA ASP A 82 -7.00 -4.03 21.43
C ASP A 82 -6.87 -5.41 22.11
N ASP A 83 -7.44 -6.48 21.53
CA ASP A 83 -7.36 -7.84 22.03
C ASP A 83 -6.22 -8.61 21.34
N GLU A 84 -5.08 -8.70 22.02
CA GLU A 84 -3.88 -9.39 21.50
C GLU A 84 -4.15 -10.87 21.20
N LYS A 85 -5.02 -11.53 21.97
CA LYS A 85 -5.35 -12.94 21.77
C LYS A 85 -6.13 -13.12 20.48
N VAL A 86 -7.13 -12.31 20.25
CA VAL A 86 -7.90 -12.31 18.99
C VAL A 86 -6.98 -12.01 17.81
N ASN A 87 -6.10 -11.02 17.93
CA ASN A 87 -5.14 -10.68 16.88
C ASN A 87 -4.23 -11.86 16.54
N HIS A 88 -3.70 -12.56 17.55
CA HIS A 88 -2.83 -13.72 17.36
C HIS A 88 -3.58 -14.90 16.72
N GLU A 89 -4.75 -15.27 17.25
CA GLU A 89 -5.55 -16.38 16.73
C GLU A 89 -5.95 -16.15 15.26
N MET A 90 -6.35 -14.95 14.91
CA MET A 90 -6.70 -14.58 13.54
C MET A 90 -5.47 -14.60 12.61
N ALA A 91 -4.31 -14.17 13.11
CA ALA A 91 -3.06 -14.22 12.35
C ALA A 91 -2.64 -15.66 12.04
N GLU A 92 -2.79 -16.58 13.01
CA GLU A 92 -2.54 -18.02 12.80
C GLU A 92 -3.48 -18.61 11.72
N LEU A 93 -4.77 -18.27 11.76
CA LEU A 93 -5.73 -18.69 10.74
C LEU A 93 -5.36 -18.14 9.34
N CYS A 94 -4.94 -16.88 9.27
CA CYS A 94 -4.48 -16.28 8.02
C CYS A 94 -3.26 -17.02 7.46
N ARG A 95 -2.27 -17.36 8.30
CA ARG A 95 -1.08 -18.12 7.88
C ARG A 95 -1.45 -19.50 7.35
N GLN A 96 -2.35 -20.22 8.03
CA GLN A 96 -2.83 -21.53 7.59
C GLN A 96 -3.50 -21.46 6.21
N GLN A 97 -4.21 -20.38 5.92
CA GLN A 97 -4.90 -20.15 4.65
C GLN A 97 -4.03 -19.42 3.61
N ARG A 98 -2.76 -19.09 3.93
CA ARG A 98 -1.83 -18.34 3.07
C ARG A 98 -2.33 -16.93 2.71
N ILE A 99 -3.09 -16.31 3.61
CA ILE A 99 -3.55 -14.93 3.50
C ILE A 99 -2.46 -14.01 4.05
N LEU A 100 -2.18 -12.92 3.35
CA LEU A 100 -1.25 -11.90 3.82
C LEU A 100 -1.80 -11.22 5.08
N VAL A 101 -1.08 -11.30 6.20
CA VAL A 101 -1.52 -10.73 7.47
C VAL A 101 -0.50 -9.75 8.05
N ASN A 102 -1.02 -8.64 8.56
CA ASN A 102 -0.26 -7.69 9.37
C ASN A 102 -0.96 -7.49 10.72
N VAL A 103 -0.24 -7.70 11.80
CA VAL A 103 -0.71 -7.42 13.16
C VAL A 103 0.00 -6.18 13.66
N VAL A 104 -0.78 -5.16 14.05
CA VAL A 104 -0.23 -3.89 14.54
C VAL A 104 0.56 -4.15 15.81
N ASP A 105 1.76 -3.59 15.88
CA ASP A 105 2.70 -3.64 16.99
C ASP A 105 3.23 -5.05 17.38
N VAL A 106 2.82 -6.12 16.69
CA VAL A 106 3.26 -7.50 16.97
C VAL A 106 4.03 -8.07 15.77
N LYS A 107 5.35 -7.84 15.78
CA LYS A 107 6.24 -8.26 14.67
C LYS A 107 6.21 -9.76 14.37
N ALA A 108 6.10 -10.61 15.40
CA ALA A 108 6.11 -12.06 15.26
C ALA A 108 4.92 -12.60 14.45
N ASP A 109 3.80 -11.90 14.49
CA ASP A 109 2.55 -12.30 13.85
C ASP A 109 2.36 -11.70 12.45
N CYS A 110 3.32 -10.91 11.96
CA CYS A 110 3.25 -10.29 10.65
C CYS A 110 3.81 -11.19 9.54
N GLY A 111 3.05 -11.38 8.47
CA GLY A 111 3.52 -11.94 7.21
C GLY A 111 4.17 -10.90 6.30
N PHE A 112 3.84 -9.62 6.46
CA PHE A 112 4.40 -8.48 5.74
C PHE A 112 4.40 -7.21 6.59
N TYR A 113 5.12 -6.19 6.12
CA TYR A 113 5.19 -4.88 6.79
C TYR A 113 4.79 -3.75 5.86
N PHE A 114 4.17 -2.73 6.44
CA PHE A 114 3.94 -1.47 5.74
C PHE A 114 5.22 -0.63 5.80
N PRO A 115 5.83 -0.31 4.66
CA PRO A 115 6.91 0.68 4.60
C PRO A 115 6.36 2.10 4.76
N ALA A 116 7.23 3.09 4.91
CA ALA A 116 6.86 4.47 4.66
C ALA A 116 6.79 4.66 3.13
N ILE A 117 5.67 5.18 2.62
CA ILE A 117 5.37 5.25 1.19
C ILE A 117 5.31 6.72 0.74
N ILE A 118 5.96 7.00 -0.39
CA ILE A 118 5.76 8.20 -1.20
C ILE A 118 5.07 7.73 -2.47
N LYS A 119 3.94 8.35 -2.80
CA LYS A 119 3.20 8.04 -4.03
C LYS A 119 3.01 9.32 -4.83
N ASP A 120 3.40 9.28 -6.09
CA ASP A 120 3.19 10.31 -7.08
C ASP A 120 2.67 9.63 -8.34
N LYS A 121 1.34 9.57 -8.48
CA LYS A 121 0.63 8.80 -9.50
C LYS A 121 1.09 7.33 -9.52
N GLU A 122 1.70 6.86 -10.62
CA GLU A 122 2.21 5.49 -10.77
C GLU A 122 3.62 5.31 -10.16
N VAL A 123 4.30 6.41 -9.80
CA VAL A 123 5.61 6.31 -9.16
C VAL A 123 5.44 6.10 -7.66
N VAL A 124 5.97 4.99 -7.17
CA VAL A 124 5.93 4.62 -5.75
C VAL A 124 7.35 4.42 -5.23
N ILE A 125 7.68 5.12 -4.14
CA ILE A 125 8.94 4.93 -3.41
C ILE A 125 8.59 4.40 -2.03
N SER A 126 9.18 3.28 -1.64
CA SER A 126 8.97 2.68 -0.33
C SER A 126 10.25 2.67 0.50
N VAL A 127 10.15 3.07 1.77
CA VAL A 127 11.28 3.11 2.71
C VAL A 127 10.99 2.17 3.86
N SER A 128 11.85 1.17 4.03
CA SER A 128 11.78 0.21 5.14
C SER A 128 13.10 0.15 5.89
N THR A 129 13.01 0.10 7.21
CA THR A 129 14.15 -0.16 8.11
C THR A 129 14.12 -1.59 8.67
N GLY A 130 13.37 -2.50 8.01
CA GLY A 130 13.19 -3.87 8.49
C GLY A 130 12.46 -3.95 9.84
N GLY A 131 11.64 -2.94 10.16
CA GLY A 131 10.96 -2.83 11.45
C GLY A 131 11.86 -2.37 12.60
N GLN A 132 13.09 -1.88 12.33
CA GLN A 132 14.01 -1.40 13.37
C GLN A 132 13.63 -0.01 13.88
N SER A 133 13.20 0.89 12.99
CA SER A 133 12.86 2.26 13.38
C SER A 133 11.84 2.89 12.42
N PRO A 134 10.55 2.91 12.78
CA PRO A 134 9.53 3.64 12.01
C PRO A 134 9.84 5.13 11.90
N VAL A 135 10.44 5.72 12.95
CA VAL A 135 10.85 7.14 12.98
C VAL A 135 11.92 7.42 11.93
N LEU A 136 12.93 6.55 11.81
CA LEU A 136 13.99 6.69 10.80
C LEU A 136 13.41 6.53 9.39
N ALA A 137 12.54 5.53 9.16
CA ALA A 137 11.87 5.36 7.87
C ALA A 137 11.07 6.62 7.47
N GLY A 138 10.31 7.19 8.41
CA GLY A 138 9.58 8.45 8.20
C GLY A 138 10.48 9.64 7.95
N THR A 139 11.65 9.71 8.59
CA THR A 139 12.64 10.77 8.36
C THR A 139 13.26 10.67 6.97
N ILE A 140 13.66 9.46 6.56
CA ILE A 140 14.18 9.21 5.20
C ILE A 140 13.11 9.56 4.15
N LYS A 141 11.86 9.14 4.38
CA LYS A 141 10.73 9.52 3.51
C LYS A 141 10.67 11.03 3.31
N ARG A 142 10.58 11.81 4.39
CA ARG A 142 10.51 13.29 4.31
C ARG A 142 11.71 13.90 3.59
N ASN A 143 12.91 13.38 3.84
CA ASN A 143 14.10 13.85 3.14
C ASN A 143 14.02 13.59 1.63
N ILE A 144 13.53 12.41 1.22
CA ILE A 144 13.33 12.11 -0.20
C ILE A 144 12.28 13.08 -0.77
N GLU A 145 11.13 13.22 -0.14
CA GLU A 145 10.05 14.11 -0.58
C GLU A 145 10.54 15.55 -0.78
N SER A 146 11.34 16.08 0.16
CA SER A 146 11.87 17.45 0.06
C SER A 146 12.87 17.66 -1.08
N HIS A 147 13.48 16.59 -1.62
CA HIS A 147 14.44 16.65 -2.71
C HIS A 147 13.88 16.23 -4.06
N LEU A 148 12.66 15.67 -4.10
CA LEU A 148 12.06 15.27 -5.38
C LEU A 148 11.78 16.47 -6.29
N GLY A 149 11.41 17.64 -5.75
CA GLY A 149 11.32 18.95 -6.39
C GLY A 149 10.41 19.04 -7.64
N ARG A 150 9.95 17.90 -8.18
CA ARG A 150 9.15 17.76 -9.41
C ARG A 150 8.26 16.53 -9.36
N SER A 151 7.23 16.47 -10.20
CA SER A 151 6.38 15.30 -10.35
C SER A 151 7.04 14.27 -11.26
N TYR A 152 7.56 13.21 -10.68
CA TYR A 152 8.02 12.03 -11.42
C TYR A 152 6.85 11.22 -11.99
N GLY A 153 5.67 11.34 -11.38
CA GLY A 153 4.44 10.73 -11.87
C GLY A 153 4.03 11.27 -13.25
N ASP A 154 4.12 12.60 -13.46
CA ASP A 154 3.86 13.22 -14.76
C ASP A 154 4.84 12.73 -15.84
N ILE A 155 6.12 12.61 -15.47
CA ILE A 155 7.15 12.09 -16.36
C ILE A 155 6.86 10.63 -16.73
N ALA A 156 6.48 9.81 -15.74
CA ALA A 156 6.17 8.39 -15.96
C ALA A 156 4.96 8.21 -16.87
N GLU A 157 3.88 8.98 -16.70
CA GLU A 157 2.71 8.98 -17.58
C GLU A 157 3.10 9.30 -19.02
N ARG A 158 3.83 10.40 -19.21
CA ARG A 158 4.29 10.84 -20.54
C ARG A 158 5.20 9.82 -21.21
N MET A 159 6.07 9.17 -20.43
CA MET A 159 6.89 8.06 -20.93
C MET A 159 6.05 6.84 -21.32
N GLY A 160 4.97 6.56 -20.60
CA GLY A 160 4.02 5.51 -20.92
C GLY A 160 3.32 5.74 -22.26
N GLU A 161 2.82 6.95 -22.47
CA GLU A 161 2.16 7.36 -23.73
C GLU A 161 3.09 7.21 -24.96
N LEU A 162 4.35 7.59 -24.80
CA LEU A 162 5.34 7.55 -25.87
C LEU A 162 5.93 6.16 -26.12
N ARG A 163 5.78 5.26 -25.17
CA ARG A 163 6.37 3.92 -25.24
C ARG A 163 5.95 3.13 -26.48
N GLU A 164 4.67 3.14 -26.80
CA GLU A 164 4.16 2.38 -27.93
C GLU A 164 4.58 3.02 -29.27
N GLN A 165 4.68 4.34 -29.32
CA GLN A 165 5.18 5.05 -30.50
C GLN A 165 6.65 4.73 -30.78
N ILE A 166 7.49 4.75 -29.74
CA ILE A 166 8.92 4.41 -29.85
C ILE A 166 9.09 2.96 -30.29
N LYS A 167 8.32 2.04 -29.74
CA LYS A 167 8.36 0.62 -30.15
C LYS A 167 7.96 0.41 -31.61
N ALA A 168 7.01 1.20 -32.12
CA ALA A 168 6.55 1.10 -33.50
C ALA A 168 7.50 1.74 -34.51
N GLN A 169 8.28 2.74 -34.11
CA GLN A 169 9.15 3.53 -34.99
C GLN A 169 10.61 3.08 -34.99
N ILE A 170 11.05 2.41 -33.95
CA ILE A 170 12.48 2.04 -33.77
C ILE A 170 12.60 0.52 -33.70
N ASP A 171 13.27 -0.07 -34.67
CA ASP A 171 13.69 -1.46 -34.68
C ASP A 171 15.02 -1.60 -33.91
N GLY A 172 15.11 -2.62 -33.06
CA GLY A 172 16.31 -2.86 -32.27
C GLY A 172 16.18 -2.44 -30.80
N GLU A 173 16.65 -3.31 -29.92
CA GLU A 173 16.50 -3.10 -28.45
C GLU A 173 17.44 -1.99 -27.93
N GLU A 174 18.66 -1.95 -28.43
CA GLU A 174 19.66 -0.95 -28.03
C GLU A 174 19.29 0.46 -28.48
N GLU A 175 18.77 0.62 -29.70
CA GLU A 175 18.30 1.89 -30.24
C GLU A 175 17.09 2.41 -29.46
N ARG A 176 16.13 1.54 -29.14
CA ARG A 176 14.99 1.87 -28.29
C ARG A 176 15.41 2.32 -26.89
N LYS A 177 16.38 1.62 -26.27
CA LYS A 177 16.93 1.98 -24.96
C LYS A 177 17.56 3.37 -24.98
N LYS A 178 18.35 3.70 -26.03
CA LYS A 178 18.94 5.04 -26.18
C LYS A 178 17.87 6.11 -26.33
N ALA A 179 16.83 5.87 -27.14
CA ALA A 179 15.72 6.79 -27.33
C ALA A 179 14.98 7.06 -26.01
N PHE A 180 14.67 6.02 -25.22
CA PHE A 180 14.07 6.19 -23.90
C PHE A 180 14.96 6.98 -22.94
N GLN A 181 16.27 6.72 -22.91
CA GLN A 181 17.20 7.46 -22.06
C GLN A 181 17.27 8.95 -22.42
N GLN A 182 17.32 9.27 -23.71
CA GLN A 182 17.32 10.66 -24.19
C GLN A 182 16.03 11.38 -23.81
N MET A 183 14.88 10.72 -23.99
CA MET A 183 13.58 11.28 -23.65
C MET A 183 13.43 11.55 -22.15
N VAL A 184 13.83 10.61 -21.29
CA VAL A 184 13.84 10.83 -19.83
C VAL A 184 14.69 12.05 -19.47
N ARG A 185 15.88 12.20 -20.07
CA ARG A 185 16.73 13.38 -19.83
C ARG A 185 16.03 14.67 -20.25
N SER A 186 15.47 14.73 -21.46
CA SER A 186 14.73 15.91 -21.93
C SER A 186 13.59 16.30 -20.99
N LEU A 187 12.78 15.32 -20.56
CA LEU A 187 11.67 15.55 -19.64
C LEU A 187 12.14 16.01 -18.25
N LEU A 188 13.30 15.54 -17.80
CA LEU A 188 13.91 15.98 -16.55
C LEU A 188 14.50 17.40 -16.65
N ASP A 189 14.97 17.82 -17.80
CA ASP A 189 15.54 19.16 -18.02
C ASP A 189 14.46 20.22 -18.24
N GLU A 190 13.28 19.85 -18.75
CA GLU A 190 12.12 20.73 -18.97
C GLU A 190 11.31 21.01 -17.69
N SER A 191 11.49 20.23 -16.63
CA SER A 191 10.76 20.30 -15.35
C SER A 191 11.59 21.02 -14.30
#